data_45e30299339ff36c18058836db8d2b75
#
_entry.id   45e30299339ff36c18058836db8d2b75
#
_cell.length_a   1.000
_cell.length_b   1.000
_cell.length_c   1.000
_cell.angle_alpha   90.00
_cell.angle_beta   90.00
_cell.angle_gamma   90.00
#
_symmetry.space_group_name_H-M   'P 1'
#
loop_
_entity.id
_entity.type
_entity.pdbx_description
1 polymer ?
#
loop_
_entity_poly.entity_id
_entity_poly.type
_entity_poly.pdbx_seq_one_letter_code
_entity_poly.pdbx_strand_id
1 'polypeptide(L)'
;GLDALDKMVEAAVAGKSFALLTATVNSPTTLAIIKEFIDKHPGSRHVQYDAVSYSGMLLANEACYGKKAIPSYHFDKAKVIVSLGADFLGTWLSPAEFNNQYSQNRKIKGEKPELSKHFQFESMISLTGSNADDRYTHKPSETGAVALALLAKLGGAVTAPSLADSKLTKGIETAAAALVASKGAALVVCGSNDANIQVIVNAINEAIGANGTTINWAITSNYKNGIDADMAKLVDDMNSGAVGAVLINGVNPAYSYSDSKKFKDALAKVVSVSFNGTMDETTELCKYILPSHHWLESWGDAEPKTGYFSLLQPTINPLFKTRAFQTSLIKWSAAAGSLVNDYETYFKTYWSAKLGSLDLWEKALQDGVVEPATMPVGGGAFSGAKVAEAAAAVAAAKGGA
;
A
#
# COMPACT_ATOMS: atom_id res chain seq x y z
N GLY A 1 27.30 -7.90 -24.55
CA GLY A 1 26.45 -8.77 -23.73
C GLY A 1 26.20 -8.16 -22.35
N LEU A 2 25.43 -8.82 -21.47
CA LEU A 2 25.07 -8.33 -20.15
C LEU A 2 26.28 -7.95 -19.29
N ASP A 3 27.35 -8.74 -19.30
CA ASP A 3 28.56 -8.43 -18.51
C ASP A 3 29.27 -7.15 -18.95
N ALA A 4 29.21 -6.80 -20.24
CA ALA A 4 29.72 -5.51 -20.70
C ALA A 4 28.84 -4.36 -20.24
N LEU A 5 27.52 -4.57 -20.21
CA LEU A 5 26.56 -3.60 -19.74
C LEU A 5 26.67 -3.41 -18.22
N ASP A 6 26.90 -4.49 -17.46
CA ASP A 6 27.18 -4.41 -16.02
C ASP A 6 28.36 -3.48 -15.73
N LYS A 7 29.49 -3.69 -16.41
CA LYS A 7 30.68 -2.84 -16.25
C LYS A 7 30.40 -1.37 -16.61
N MET A 8 29.58 -1.11 -17.63
CA MET A 8 29.20 0.24 -18.02
C MET A 8 28.31 0.91 -16.95
N VAL A 9 27.34 0.17 -16.38
CA VAL A 9 26.48 0.66 -15.32
C VAL A 9 27.29 0.89 -14.04
N GLU A 10 28.08 -0.09 -13.61
CA GLU A 10 28.95 0.05 -12.43
C GLU A 10 29.88 1.26 -12.53
N ALA A 11 30.53 1.45 -13.67
CA ALA A 11 31.36 2.65 -13.89
C ALA A 11 30.56 3.95 -13.89
N ALA A 12 29.33 3.94 -14.42
CA ALA A 12 28.50 5.13 -14.52
C ALA A 12 27.91 5.55 -13.17
N VAL A 13 27.66 4.60 -12.26
CA VAL A 13 27.13 4.86 -10.90
C VAL A 13 28.21 4.97 -9.83
N ALA A 14 29.47 4.65 -10.15
CA ALA A 14 30.57 4.69 -9.21
C ALA A 14 30.70 6.06 -8.53
N GLY A 15 30.79 6.07 -7.21
CA GLY A 15 30.92 7.29 -6.39
C GLY A 15 29.67 8.17 -6.34
N LYS A 16 28.53 7.71 -6.86
CA LYS A 16 27.26 8.43 -6.81
C LYS A 16 26.32 7.82 -5.78
N SER A 17 25.58 8.69 -5.07
CA SER A 17 24.38 8.27 -4.40
C SER A 17 23.29 7.94 -5.44
N PHE A 18 22.52 6.89 -5.22
CA PHE A 18 21.44 6.54 -6.14
C PHE A 18 20.15 6.24 -5.41
N ALA A 19 19.06 6.26 -6.14
CA ALA A 19 17.79 5.74 -5.69
C ALA A 19 17.40 4.51 -6.51
N LEU A 20 16.90 3.48 -5.84
CA LEU A 20 16.18 2.41 -6.47
C LEU A 20 14.69 2.76 -6.41
N LEU A 21 14.08 3.01 -7.56
CA LEU A 21 12.67 3.38 -7.70
C LEU A 21 11.87 2.17 -8.21
N THR A 22 10.92 1.71 -7.41
CA THR A 22 10.07 0.56 -7.77
C THR A 22 8.60 0.85 -7.50
N ALA A 23 7.68 0.04 -8.04
CA ALA A 23 6.36 -0.12 -7.44
C ALA A 23 6.49 -0.70 -6.03
N THR A 24 5.38 -0.77 -5.28
CA THR A 24 5.38 -1.52 -4.02
C THR A 24 5.91 -2.94 -4.25
N VAL A 25 6.94 -3.30 -3.51
CA VAL A 25 7.54 -4.64 -3.50
C VAL A 25 6.97 -5.41 -2.32
N ASN A 26 6.20 -6.45 -2.58
CA ASN A 26 5.65 -7.35 -1.57
C ASN A 26 6.38 -8.71 -1.51
N SER A 27 7.45 -8.85 -2.27
CA SER A 27 8.34 -10.03 -2.26
C SER A 27 9.36 -9.92 -1.14
N PRO A 28 9.33 -10.78 -0.11
CA PRO A 28 10.29 -10.75 0.99
C PRO A 28 11.72 -11.01 0.53
N THR A 29 11.94 -11.91 -0.45
CA THR A 29 13.28 -12.17 -0.98
C THR A 29 13.81 -10.98 -1.77
N THR A 30 12.97 -10.34 -2.58
CA THR A 30 13.36 -9.13 -3.31
C THR A 30 13.66 -7.96 -2.37
N LEU A 31 12.85 -7.76 -1.32
CA LEU A 31 13.11 -6.73 -0.31
C LEU A 31 14.43 -6.97 0.44
N ALA A 32 14.75 -8.24 0.76
CA ALA A 32 16.02 -8.59 1.39
C ALA A 32 17.21 -8.25 0.48
N ILE A 33 17.14 -8.62 -0.81
CA ILE A 33 18.17 -8.30 -1.80
C ILE A 33 18.31 -6.78 -1.99
N ILE A 34 17.20 -6.05 -2.08
CA ILE A 34 17.21 -4.58 -2.18
C ILE A 34 17.91 -3.99 -0.96
N LYS A 35 17.58 -4.47 0.25
CA LYS A 35 18.19 -4.00 1.48
C LYS A 35 19.70 -4.26 1.48
N GLU A 36 20.13 -5.47 1.17
CA GLU A 36 21.55 -5.84 1.10
C GLU A 36 22.30 -4.98 0.07
N PHE A 37 21.69 -4.69 -1.06
CA PHE A 37 22.25 -3.83 -2.10
C PHE A 37 22.39 -2.38 -1.64
N ILE A 38 21.33 -1.80 -1.04
CA ILE A 38 21.35 -0.42 -0.53
C ILE A 38 22.35 -0.26 0.62
N ASP A 39 22.42 -1.22 1.56
CA ASP A 39 23.35 -1.18 2.71
C ASP A 39 24.84 -1.10 2.27
N LYS A 40 25.17 -1.64 1.10
CA LYS A 40 26.53 -1.56 0.52
C LYS A 40 26.84 -0.24 -0.21
N HIS A 41 25.84 0.61 -0.37
CA HIS A 41 25.98 1.88 -1.11
C HIS A 41 25.52 3.06 -0.25
N PRO A 42 26.39 3.57 0.64
CA PRO A 42 26.04 4.68 1.55
C PRO A 42 25.45 5.89 0.81
N GLY A 43 24.39 6.48 1.39
CA GLY A 43 23.66 7.60 0.80
C GLY A 43 22.63 7.21 -0.26
N SER A 44 22.53 5.93 -0.59
CA SER A 44 21.49 5.40 -1.50
C SER A 44 20.24 4.97 -0.74
N ARG A 45 19.09 4.92 -1.42
CA ARG A 45 17.82 4.54 -0.81
C ARG A 45 16.87 3.85 -1.78
N HIS A 46 15.94 3.06 -1.22
CA HIS A 46 14.80 2.52 -1.94
C HIS A 46 13.61 3.48 -1.84
N VAL A 47 13.01 3.82 -2.96
CA VAL A 47 11.79 4.63 -3.06
C VAL A 47 10.71 3.79 -3.74
N GLN A 48 9.58 3.63 -3.08
CA GLN A 48 8.42 2.95 -3.66
C GLN A 48 7.41 3.99 -4.16
N TYR A 49 6.95 3.83 -5.39
CA TYR A 49 6.00 4.71 -6.04
C TYR A 49 4.78 3.92 -6.52
N ASP A 50 3.62 4.28 -6.04
CA ASP A 50 2.34 3.76 -6.48
C ASP A 50 1.53 4.90 -7.11
N ALA A 51 1.20 4.81 -8.40
CA ALA A 51 0.44 5.85 -9.11
C ALA A 51 -0.94 6.11 -8.49
N VAL A 52 -1.55 5.06 -7.92
CA VAL A 52 -2.68 5.17 -7.00
C VAL A 52 -2.19 4.69 -5.65
N SER A 53 -1.94 5.62 -4.72
CA SER A 53 -1.32 5.35 -3.44
C SER A 53 -2.32 5.34 -2.28
N TYR A 54 -1.86 4.81 -1.14
CA TYR A 54 -2.51 4.94 0.17
C TYR A 54 -1.58 5.66 1.17
N SER A 55 -0.74 6.57 0.66
CA SER A 55 0.25 7.33 1.42
C SER A 55 -0.38 8.03 2.64
N GLY A 56 -1.53 8.68 2.44
CA GLY A 56 -2.25 9.35 3.53
C GLY A 56 -2.66 8.41 4.66
N MET A 57 -3.13 7.20 4.32
CA MET A 57 -3.50 6.18 5.31
C MET A 57 -2.24 5.66 6.06
N LEU A 58 -1.15 5.38 5.33
CA LEU A 58 0.10 4.92 5.93
C LEU A 58 0.68 5.94 6.92
N LEU A 59 0.71 7.21 6.55
CA LEU A 59 1.20 8.31 7.40
C LEU A 59 0.28 8.56 8.61
N ALA A 60 -1.03 8.51 8.43
CA ALA A 60 -1.99 8.63 9.52
C ALA A 60 -1.86 7.47 10.52
N ASN A 61 -1.68 6.26 10.02
CA ASN A 61 -1.47 5.07 10.83
C ASN A 61 -0.15 5.13 11.61
N GLU A 62 0.92 5.62 10.98
CA GLU A 62 2.19 5.89 11.68
C GLU A 62 2.01 6.93 12.79
N ALA A 63 1.28 8.02 12.53
CA ALA A 63 1.01 9.08 13.51
C ALA A 63 0.13 8.61 14.68
N CYS A 64 -0.86 7.75 14.43
CA CYS A 64 -1.82 7.30 15.43
C CYS A 64 -1.42 6.02 16.17
N TYR A 65 -0.65 5.12 15.52
CA TYR A 65 -0.34 3.79 16.06
C TYR A 65 1.16 3.46 16.04
N GLY A 66 2.01 4.38 15.57
CA GLY A 66 3.45 4.14 15.41
C GLY A 66 3.78 3.07 14.35
N LYS A 67 2.82 2.72 13.49
CA LYS A 67 2.96 1.70 12.45
C LYS A 67 2.60 2.26 11.07
N LYS A 68 3.58 2.39 10.20
CA LYS A 68 3.37 2.76 8.79
C LYS A 68 2.90 1.52 8.00
N ALA A 69 1.66 1.11 8.24
CA ALA A 69 1.08 -0.09 7.66
C ALA A 69 -0.44 0.04 7.50
N ILE A 70 -1.02 -0.78 6.62
CA ILE A 70 -2.46 -0.91 6.44
C ILE A 70 -2.94 -2.10 7.27
N PRO A 71 -3.79 -1.93 8.31
CA PRO A 71 -4.28 -3.04 9.11
C PRO A 71 -5.25 -3.93 8.31
N SER A 72 -5.54 -5.13 8.81
CA SER A 72 -6.63 -5.93 8.28
C SER A 72 -7.97 -5.41 8.78
N TYR A 73 -8.92 -5.25 7.86
CA TYR A 73 -10.30 -4.88 8.15
C TYR A 73 -11.19 -6.14 8.14
N HIS A 74 -12.10 -6.26 9.10
CA HIS A 74 -13.02 -7.36 9.27
C HIS A 74 -14.47 -6.91 9.10
N PHE A 75 -14.94 -6.84 7.86
CA PHE A 75 -16.33 -6.53 7.52
C PHE A 75 -17.29 -7.62 8.00
N ASP A 76 -16.82 -8.86 8.13
CA ASP A 76 -17.55 -10.00 8.67
C ASP A 76 -17.88 -9.89 10.17
N LYS A 77 -17.13 -9.06 10.92
CA LYS A 77 -17.35 -8.79 12.33
C LYS A 77 -18.14 -7.51 12.59
N ALA A 78 -18.39 -6.70 11.56
CA ALA A 78 -19.04 -5.42 11.69
C ALA A 78 -20.58 -5.56 11.60
N LYS A 79 -21.29 -5.16 12.66
CA LYS A 79 -22.75 -4.98 12.65
C LYS A 79 -23.16 -3.67 12.01
N VAL A 80 -22.32 -2.64 12.14
CA VAL A 80 -22.51 -1.34 11.49
C VAL A 80 -21.23 -0.97 10.73
N ILE A 81 -21.40 -0.61 9.47
CA ILE A 81 -20.33 -0.16 8.58
C ILE A 81 -20.67 1.27 8.14
N VAL A 82 -19.69 2.18 8.27
CA VAL A 82 -19.75 3.53 7.67
C VAL A 82 -18.57 3.67 6.72
N SER A 83 -18.86 3.95 5.45
CA SER A 83 -17.84 4.20 4.45
C SER A 83 -17.89 5.66 3.98
N LEU A 84 -16.75 6.33 4.03
CA LEU A 84 -16.53 7.69 3.52
C LEU A 84 -15.81 7.58 2.18
N GLY A 85 -16.54 7.27 1.11
CA GLY A 85 -16.01 7.16 -0.24
C GLY A 85 -15.05 5.97 -0.47
N ALA A 86 -14.97 4.99 0.45
CA ALA A 86 -14.19 3.79 0.22
C ALA A 86 -15.04 2.76 -0.55
N ASP A 87 -14.69 2.54 -1.83
CA ASP A 87 -15.35 1.52 -2.65
C ASP A 87 -14.79 0.11 -2.37
N PHE A 88 -15.01 -0.38 -1.14
CA PHE A 88 -14.42 -1.63 -0.66
C PHE A 88 -14.97 -2.90 -1.34
N LEU A 89 -16.12 -2.81 -2.02
CA LEU A 89 -16.64 -3.90 -2.85
C LEU A 89 -16.09 -3.87 -4.28
N GLY A 90 -15.56 -2.72 -4.75
CA GLY A 90 -15.11 -2.52 -6.12
C GLY A 90 -13.61 -2.35 -6.27
N THR A 91 -13.03 -1.31 -5.66
CA THR A 91 -11.65 -0.87 -5.98
C THR A 91 -10.75 -0.61 -4.76
N TRP A 92 -11.30 -0.51 -3.55
CA TRP A 92 -10.53 -0.13 -2.38
C TRP A 92 -9.82 -1.33 -1.73
N LEU A 93 -8.48 -1.27 -1.63
CA LEU A 93 -7.58 -2.26 -1.00
C LEU A 93 -7.75 -3.70 -1.53
N SER A 94 -8.62 -4.51 -0.93
CA SER A 94 -8.80 -5.93 -1.21
C SER A 94 -10.26 -6.30 -1.46
N PRO A 95 -10.84 -5.91 -2.62
CA PRO A 95 -12.27 -6.09 -2.88
C PRO A 95 -12.73 -7.56 -2.80
N ALA A 96 -11.93 -8.50 -3.29
CA ALA A 96 -12.28 -9.92 -3.25
C ALA A 96 -12.44 -10.44 -1.81
N GLU A 97 -11.51 -10.08 -0.92
CA GLU A 97 -11.59 -10.40 0.51
C GLU A 97 -12.80 -9.73 1.15
N PHE A 98 -12.99 -8.43 0.90
CA PHE A 98 -14.05 -7.64 1.53
C PHE A 98 -15.45 -8.02 1.03
N ASN A 99 -15.62 -8.40 -0.24
CA ASN A 99 -16.88 -8.97 -0.75
C ASN A 99 -17.26 -10.26 0.00
N ASN A 100 -16.28 -11.15 0.18
CA ASN A 100 -16.52 -12.39 0.94
C ASN A 100 -16.94 -12.05 2.37
N GLN A 101 -16.17 -11.23 3.09
CA GLN A 101 -16.45 -10.83 4.47
C GLN A 101 -17.81 -10.12 4.60
N TYR A 102 -18.09 -9.13 3.76
CA TYR A 102 -19.35 -8.36 3.77
C TYR A 102 -20.56 -9.27 3.55
N SER A 103 -20.45 -10.21 2.62
CA SER A 103 -21.54 -11.15 2.31
C SER A 103 -21.91 -12.05 3.48
N GLN A 104 -20.99 -12.34 4.43
CA GLN A 104 -21.28 -13.22 5.57
C GLN A 104 -22.37 -12.64 6.47
N ASN A 105 -22.38 -11.33 6.68
CA ASN A 105 -23.35 -10.62 7.51
C ASN A 105 -24.55 -10.07 6.72
N ARG A 106 -24.64 -10.41 5.43
CA ARG A 106 -25.76 -10.03 4.54
C ARG A 106 -26.54 -11.23 4.01
N LYS A 107 -26.20 -12.43 4.48
CA LYS A 107 -26.95 -13.66 4.19
C LYS A 107 -28.06 -13.85 5.19
N ILE A 108 -29.27 -14.16 4.70
CA ILE A 108 -30.37 -14.53 5.55
C ILE A 108 -30.08 -15.91 6.15
N LYS A 109 -29.88 -15.98 7.46
CA LYS A 109 -29.64 -17.20 8.21
C LYS A 109 -30.62 -17.28 9.38
N GLY A 110 -31.32 -18.45 9.49
CA GLY A 110 -32.27 -18.70 10.58
C GLY A 110 -33.58 -17.92 10.46
N GLU A 111 -34.42 -18.05 11.49
CA GLU A 111 -35.78 -17.47 11.54
C GLU A 111 -35.80 -15.96 11.81
N LYS A 112 -34.74 -15.41 12.42
CA LYS A 112 -34.57 -13.98 12.72
C LYS A 112 -33.22 -13.52 12.22
N PRO A 113 -33.09 -13.21 10.90
CA PRO A 113 -31.82 -12.79 10.34
C PRO A 113 -31.41 -11.40 10.86
N GLU A 114 -30.22 -11.31 11.42
CA GLU A 114 -29.56 -10.02 11.71
C GLU A 114 -28.63 -9.68 10.54
N LEU A 115 -28.93 -8.60 9.83
CA LEU A 115 -28.07 -8.08 8.76
C LEU A 115 -27.23 -6.92 9.25
N SER A 116 -25.99 -6.82 8.79
CA SER A 116 -25.18 -5.63 9.05
C SER A 116 -25.80 -4.39 8.40
N LYS A 117 -25.77 -3.26 9.09
CA LYS A 117 -26.23 -1.97 8.58
C LYS A 117 -25.07 -1.23 7.91
N HIS A 118 -25.27 -0.76 6.68
CA HIS A 118 -24.25 -0.07 5.90
C HIS A 118 -24.70 1.34 5.51
N PHE A 119 -23.93 2.34 5.94
CA PHE A 119 -24.04 3.75 5.57
C PHE A 119 -22.91 4.13 4.62
N GLN A 120 -23.24 4.63 3.44
CA GLN A 120 -22.28 5.09 2.46
C GLN A 120 -22.38 6.61 2.25
N PHE A 121 -21.28 7.31 2.47
CA PHE A 121 -21.13 8.75 2.18
C PHE A 121 -20.16 8.88 1.02
N GLU A 122 -20.61 9.35 -0.14
CA GLU A 122 -19.80 9.41 -1.35
C GLU A 122 -20.28 10.48 -2.34
N SER A 123 -19.42 10.88 -3.28
CA SER A 123 -19.73 11.91 -4.26
C SER A 123 -20.44 11.36 -5.48
N MET A 124 -20.04 10.18 -5.93
CA MET A 124 -20.66 9.49 -7.06
C MET A 124 -20.96 8.04 -6.67
N ILE A 125 -21.92 7.41 -7.33
CA ILE A 125 -22.32 6.06 -7.01
C ILE A 125 -21.21 5.07 -7.35
N SER A 126 -20.75 4.32 -6.32
CA SER A 126 -19.81 3.23 -6.44
C SER A 126 -20.53 1.88 -6.38
N LEU A 127 -19.81 0.77 -6.63
CA LEU A 127 -20.35 -0.58 -6.39
C LEU A 127 -20.73 -0.74 -4.92
N THR A 128 -19.94 -0.23 -4.01
CA THR A 128 -20.21 -0.21 -2.57
C THR A 128 -21.44 0.60 -2.24
N GLY A 129 -21.59 1.81 -2.82
CA GLY A 129 -22.75 2.66 -2.59
C GLY A 129 -24.05 2.11 -3.14
N SER A 130 -24.00 1.32 -4.23
CA SER A 130 -25.20 0.66 -4.78
C SER A 130 -25.69 -0.50 -3.90
N ASN A 131 -24.86 -1.00 -2.99
CA ASN A 131 -25.18 -2.07 -2.04
C ASN A 131 -25.44 -1.56 -0.61
N ALA A 132 -25.36 -0.24 -0.37
CA ALA A 132 -25.58 0.35 0.94
C ALA A 132 -27.08 0.37 1.30
N ASP A 133 -27.39 0.27 2.60
CA ASP A 133 -28.76 0.44 3.10
C ASP A 133 -29.17 1.93 3.09
N ASP A 134 -28.23 2.80 3.45
CA ASP A 134 -28.42 4.26 3.40
C ASP A 134 -27.24 4.92 2.68
N ARG A 135 -27.55 5.70 1.67
CA ARG A 135 -26.56 6.42 0.88
C ARG A 135 -26.81 7.93 0.94
N TYR A 136 -25.74 8.67 1.26
CA TYR A 136 -25.75 10.14 1.33
C TYR A 136 -24.68 10.70 0.41
N THR A 137 -25.05 11.73 -0.35
CA THR A 137 -24.12 12.39 -1.28
C THR A 137 -23.54 13.65 -0.68
N HIS A 138 -22.27 13.91 -0.96
CA HIS A 138 -21.57 15.14 -0.61
C HIS A 138 -20.54 15.48 -1.68
N LYS A 139 -20.02 16.70 -1.70
CA LYS A 139 -18.91 17.07 -2.59
C LYS A 139 -17.61 16.35 -2.13
N PRO A 140 -16.69 15.99 -3.05
CA PRO A 140 -15.40 15.40 -2.67
C PRO A 140 -14.65 16.22 -1.62
N SER A 141 -14.71 17.56 -1.73
CA SER A 141 -14.12 18.51 -0.79
C SER A 141 -14.76 18.51 0.61
N GLU A 142 -15.95 17.93 0.77
CA GLU A 142 -16.66 17.86 2.06
C GLU A 142 -16.38 16.56 2.83
N THR A 143 -15.63 15.61 2.28
CA THR A 143 -15.33 14.33 2.95
C THR A 143 -14.72 14.53 4.33
N GLY A 144 -13.78 15.46 4.47
CA GLY A 144 -13.18 15.82 5.77
C GLY A 144 -14.19 16.43 6.74
N ALA A 145 -15.09 17.28 6.25
CA ALA A 145 -16.16 17.88 7.06
C ALA A 145 -17.15 16.82 7.58
N VAL A 146 -17.49 15.84 6.73
CA VAL A 146 -18.33 14.69 7.13
C VAL A 146 -17.63 13.87 8.22
N ALA A 147 -16.32 13.57 8.05
CA ALA A 147 -15.54 12.85 9.04
C ALA A 147 -15.47 13.60 10.40
N LEU A 148 -15.22 14.91 10.36
CA LEU A 148 -15.22 15.76 11.58
C LEU A 148 -16.59 15.80 12.26
N ALA A 149 -17.67 15.95 11.49
CA ALA A 149 -19.03 15.95 12.02
C ALA A 149 -19.35 14.60 12.69
N LEU A 150 -18.94 13.50 12.09
CA LEU A 150 -19.12 12.17 12.66
C LEU A 150 -18.34 12.01 13.97
N LEU A 151 -17.05 12.41 14.00
CA LEU A 151 -16.22 12.37 15.22
C LEU A 151 -16.82 13.24 16.36
N ALA A 152 -17.28 14.43 16.04
CA ALA A 152 -17.94 15.31 17.03
C ALA A 152 -19.20 14.68 17.63
N LYS A 153 -20.04 14.03 16.80
CA LYS A 153 -21.24 13.30 17.27
C LYS A 153 -20.91 12.08 18.13
N LEU A 154 -19.71 11.52 17.99
CA LEU A 154 -19.20 10.43 18.83
C LEU A 154 -18.52 10.91 20.11
N GLY A 155 -18.56 12.22 20.40
CA GLY A 155 -17.98 12.81 21.60
C GLY A 155 -16.50 13.20 21.47
N GLY A 156 -15.94 13.21 20.26
CA GLY A 156 -14.59 13.72 20.01
C GLY A 156 -14.49 15.22 20.28
N ALA A 157 -13.39 15.65 20.88
CA ALA A 157 -13.11 17.06 21.20
C ALA A 157 -12.68 17.86 19.96
N VAL A 158 -13.55 17.93 18.96
CA VAL A 158 -13.33 18.63 17.69
C VAL A 158 -14.54 19.50 17.33
N THR A 159 -14.30 20.59 16.61
CA THR A 159 -15.37 21.44 16.07
C THR A 159 -15.65 21.01 14.62
N ALA A 160 -16.85 20.53 14.37
CA ALA A 160 -17.27 20.19 13.01
C ALA A 160 -17.68 21.47 12.25
N PRO A 161 -17.28 21.61 10.98
CA PRO A 161 -17.79 22.68 10.13
C PRO A 161 -19.30 22.48 9.86
N SER A 162 -20.00 23.58 9.59
CA SER A 162 -21.42 23.54 9.19
C SER A 162 -21.55 22.91 7.82
N LEU A 163 -22.44 21.94 7.70
CA LEU A 163 -22.84 21.35 6.42
C LEU A 163 -24.21 21.93 6.02
N ALA A 164 -24.29 22.42 4.78
CA ALA A 164 -25.52 23.10 4.30
C ALA A 164 -26.66 22.09 4.02
N ASP A 165 -26.34 20.85 3.67
CA ASP A 165 -27.34 19.82 3.37
C ASP A 165 -27.90 19.18 4.64
N SER A 166 -29.19 19.45 4.91
CA SER A 166 -29.90 18.90 6.06
C SER A 166 -30.09 17.38 6.01
N LYS A 167 -30.20 16.80 4.80
CA LYS A 167 -30.30 15.34 4.61
C LYS A 167 -28.96 14.67 4.94
N LEU A 168 -27.87 15.28 4.52
CA LEU A 168 -26.51 14.82 4.86
C LEU A 168 -26.28 14.90 6.39
N THR A 169 -26.62 16.02 7.01
CA THR A 169 -26.51 16.21 8.47
C THR A 169 -27.30 15.16 9.25
N LYS A 170 -28.56 14.91 8.85
CA LYS A 170 -29.39 13.87 9.47
C LYS A 170 -28.81 12.46 9.24
N GLY A 171 -28.21 12.21 8.07
CA GLY A 171 -27.50 10.96 7.77
C GLY A 171 -26.34 10.71 8.70
N ILE A 172 -25.53 11.74 8.98
CA ILE A 172 -24.40 11.68 9.90
C ILE A 172 -24.90 11.39 11.33
N GLU A 173 -26.00 12.03 11.78
CA GLU A 173 -26.60 11.77 13.09
C GLU A 173 -27.09 10.33 13.24
N THR A 174 -27.77 9.82 12.20
CA THR A 174 -28.25 8.43 12.18
C THR A 174 -27.10 7.43 12.21
N ALA A 175 -26.06 7.67 11.39
CA ALA A 175 -24.87 6.81 11.36
C ALA A 175 -24.12 6.83 12.70
N ALA A 176 -23.94 8.02 13.32
CA ALA A 176 -23.31 8.15 14.63
C ALA A 176 -24.06 7.38 15.72
N ALA A 177 -25.39 7.50 15.76
CA ALA A 177 -26.22 6.76 16.71
C ALA A 177 -26.08 5.24 16.54
N ALA A 178 -26.07 4.75 15.28
CA ALA A 178 -25.88 3.34 14.96
C ALA A 178 -24.47 2.85 15.39
N LEU A 179 -23.43 3.64 15.16
CA LEU A 179 -22.06 3.34 15.58
C LEU A 179 -21.95 3.22 17.10
N VAL A 180 -22.56 4.15 17.84
CA VAL A 180 -22.58 4.12 19.32
C VAL A 180 -23.31 2.87 19.84
N ALA A 181 -24.46 2.52 19.24
CA ALA A 181 -25.22 1.34 19.60
C ALA A 181 -24.49 0.02 19.31
N SER A 182 -23.50 0.03 18.40
CA SER A 182 -22.74 -1.14 17.98
C SER A 182 -21.26 -1.07 18.36
N LYS A 183 -20.91 -0.37 19.45
CA LYS A 183 -19.54 -0.22 19.93
C LYS A 183 -18.84 -1.58 20.07
N GLY A 184 -17.59 -1.70 19.59
CA GLY A 184 -16.86 -2.96 19.54
C GLY A 184 -17.21 -3.89 18.35
N ALA A 185 -18.30 -3.61 17.65
CA ALA A 185 -18.75 -4.35 16.46
C ALA A 185 -19.14 -3.40 15.32
N ALA A 186 -18.49 -2.26 15.22
CA ALA A 186 -18.66 -1.27 14.17
C ALA A 186 -17.34 -1.01 13.45
N LEU A 187 -17.41 -0.49 12.23
CA LEU A 187 -16.25 -0.20 11.40
C LEU A 187 -16.48 1.06 10.58
N VAL A 188 -15.51 1.97 10.59
CA VAL A 188 -15.49 3.14 9.71
C VAL A 188 -14.28 3.07 8.79
N VAL A 189 -14.50 3.20 7.48
CA VAL A 189 -13.45 3.20 6.45
C VAL A 189 -13.55 4.46 5.59
N CYS A 190 -12.41 4.90 5.05
CA CYS A 190 -12.36 6.09 4.21
C CYS A 190 -11.46 5.89 2.98
N GLY A 191 -11.95 6.30 1.82
CA GLY A 191 -11.23 6.25 0.55
C GLY A 191 -10.30 7.43 0.27
N SER A 192 -10.26 8.44 1.17
CA SER A 192 -9.41 9.62 0.99
C SER A 192 -7.92 9.28 1.19
N ASN A 193 -7.05 9.84 0.34
CA ASN A 193 -5.59 9.80 0.50
C ASN A 193 -5.04 11.00 1.30
N ASP A 194 -5.90 11.79 1.95
CA ASP A 194 -5.49 12.87 2.85
C ASP A 194 -5.17 12.30 4.24
N ALA A 195 -3.93 12.50 4.71
CA ALA A 195 -3.46 11.99 5.99
C ALA A 195 -4.26 12.56 7.18
N ASN A 196 -4.69 13.83 7.12
CA ASN A 196 -5.45 14.44 8.21
C ASN A 196 -6.85 13.84 8.30
N ILE A 197 -7.51 13.57 7.17
CA ILE A 197 -8.81 12.89 7.15
C ILE A 197 -8.66 11.47 7.72
N GLN A 198 -7.60 10.74 7.36
CA GLN A 198 -7.35 9.39 7.89
C GLN A 198 -7.03 9.39 9.40
N VAL A 199 -6.35 10.42 9.93
CA VAL A 199 -6.17 10.61 11.39
C VAL A 199 -7.50 10.75 12.09
N ILE A 200 -8.45 11.51 11.53
CA ILE A 200 -9.81 11.67 12.07
C ILE A 200 -10.55 10.34 12.04
N VAL A 201 -10.45 9.58 10.95
CA VAL A 201 -11.07 8.24 10.81
C VAL A 201 -10.48 7.26 11.84
N ASN A 202 -9.17 7.31 12.10
CA ASN A 202 -8.54 6.52 13.16
C ASN A 202 -9.11 6.88 14.55
N ALA A 203 -9.32 8.19 14.85
CA ALA A 203 -9.93 8.63 16.07
C ALA A 203 -11.41 8.18 16.20
N ILE A 204 -12.16 8.16 15.10
CA ILE A 204 -13.52 7.60 15.05
C ILE A 204 -13.49 6.11 15.41
N ASN A 205 -12.63 5.33 14.78
CA ASN A 205 -12.52 3.90 15.02
C ASN A 205 -12.08 3.57 16.44
N GLU A 206 -11.23 4.40 17.05
CA GLU A 206 -10.89 4.28 18.47
C GLU A 206 -12.12 4.56 19.36
N ALA A 207 -12.86 5.66 19.10
CA ALA A 207 -14.05 6.03 19.86
C ALA A 207 -15.15 4.97 19.85
N ILE A 208 -15.28 4.22 18.77
CA ILE A 208 -16.27 3.13 18.62
C ILE A 208 -15.73 1.75 19.03
N GLY A 209 -14.47 1.64 19.47
CA GLY A 209 -13.87 0.37 19.89
C GLY A 209 -13.61 -0.63 18.76
N ALA A 210 -13.35 -0.14 17.54
CA ALA A 210 -13.05 -0.97 16.37
C ALA A 210 -11.65 -1.61 16.45
N ASN A 211 -10.73 -0.94 17.15
CA ASN A 211 -9.33 -1.33 17.28
C ASN A 211 -9.19 -2.65 18.07
N GLY A 212 -8.60 -3.67 17.45
CA GLY A 212 -8.48 -5.02 18.01
C GLY A 212 -9.73 -5.90 17.84
N THR A 213 -10.79 -5.38 17.22
CA THR A 213 -12.03 -6.12 16.92
C THR A 213 -12.31 -6.20 15.43
N THR A 214 -12.86 -5.14 14.82
CA THR A 214 -13.09 -5.02 13.38
C THR A 214 -11.86 -4.52 12.63
N ILE A 215 -10.84 -4.00 13.33
CA ILE A 215 -9.53 -3.64 12.81
C ILE A 215 -8.46 -4.45 13.54
N ASN A 216 -7.70 -5.25 12.78
CA ASN A 216 -6.67 -6.12 13.32
C ASN A 216 -5.26 -5.65 12.91
N TRP A 217 -4.45 -5.25 13.90
CA TRP A 217 -3.09 -4.76 13.73
C TRP A 217 -2.02 -5.84 13.82
N ALA A 218 -2.37 -7.07 14.20
CA ALA A 218 -1.45 -8.18 14.22
C ALA A 218 -1.13 -8.69 12.81
N ILE A 219 -2.02 -8.41 11.85
CA ILE A 219 -1.86 -8.74 10.44
C ILE A 219 -2.08 -7.46 9.63
N THR A 220 -1.07 -7.10 8.82
CA THR A 220 -1.11 -5.90 7.96
C THR A 220 -1.04 -6.28 6.49
N SER A 221 -1.60 -5.44 5.64
CA SER A 221 -1.52 -5.59 4.19
C SER A 221 -0.27 -4.90 3.65
N ASN A 222 0.44 -5.56 2.74
CA ASN A 222 1.57 -5.01 1.99
C ASN A 222 1.17 -4.56 0.58
N TYR A 223 -0.13 -4.34 0.34
CA TYR A 223 -0.67 -4.06 -1.00
C TYR A 223 -0.10 -2.79 -1.64
N LYS A 224 0.06 -1.72 -0.86
CA LYS A 224 0.60 -0.42 -1.31
C LYS A 224 1.42 0.19 -0.17
N ASN A 225 2.70 0.41 -0.42
CA ASN A 225 3.65 0.95 0.56
C ASN A 225 4.33 2.25 0.08
N GLY A 226 3.99 2.72 -1.13
CA GLY A 226 4.52 3.95 -1.69
C GLY A 226 4.10 5.18 -0.86
N ILE A 227 5.06 6.08 -0.63
CA ILE A 227 4.84 7.37 0.04
C ILE A 227 5.00 8.48 -0.99
N ASP A 228 3.95 9.24 -1.23
CA ASP A 228 3.92 10.29 -2.26
C ASP A 228 5.02 11.35 -2.05
N ALA A 229 5.28 11.71 -0.78
CA ALA A 229 6.33 12.66 -0.44
C ALA A 229 7.74 12.14 -0.74
N ASP A 230 7.99 10.82 -0.61
CA ASP A 230 9.29 10.23 -0.93
C ASP A 230 9.56 10.27 -2.44
N MET A 231 8.52 10.08 -3.26
CA MET A 231 8.63 10.22 -4.71
C MET A 231 8.87 11.68 -5.11
N ALA A 232 8.14 12.64 -4.52
CA ALA A 232 8.34 14.07 -4.76
C ALA A 232 9.78 14.49 -4.37
N LYS A 233 10.24 14.04 -3.20
CA LYS A 233 11.61 14.27 -2.75
C LYS A 233 12.65 13.67 -3.69
N LEU A 234 12.42 12.47 -4.23
CA LEU A 234 13.32 11.86 -5.20
C LEU A 234 13.46 12.73 -6.45
N VAL A 235 12.36 13.26 -6.98
CA VAL A 235 12.37 14.15 -8.15
C VAL A 235 13.15 15.43 -7.85
N ASP A 236 12.99 16.00 -6.66
CA ASP A 236 13.75 17.20 -6.24
C ASP A 236 15.25 16.90 -6.07
N ASP A 237 15.59 15.76 -5.47
CA ASP A 237 16.98 15.32 -5.26
C ASP A 237 17.71 15.03 -6.59
N MET A 238 17.03 14.46 -7.58
CA MET A 238 17.55 14.30 -8.94
C MET A 238 17.78 15.67 -9.60
N ASN A 239 16.82 16.59 -9.46
CA ASN A 239 16.92 17.94 -10.03
C ASN A 239 18.06 18.76 -9.45
N SER A 240 18.32 18.63 -8.14
CA SER A 240 19.39 19.34 -7.42
C SER A 240 20.76 18.67 -7.54
N GLY A 241 20.84 17.43 -8.03
CA GLY A 241 22.08 16.64 -8.09
C GLY A 241 22.43 15.93 -6.77
N ALA A 242 21.54 15.95 -5.77
CA ALA A 242 21.72 15.18 -4.52
C ALA A 242 21.66 13.66 -4.77
N VAL A 243 20.96 13.23 -5.80
CA VAL A 243 20.96 11.86 -6.34
C VAL A 243 21.58 11.91 -7.74
N GLY A 244 22.64 11.16 -7.95
CA GLY A 244 23.38 11.13 -9.21
C GLY A 244 22.99 9.99 -10.15
N ALA A 245 22.24 9.00 -9.65
CA ALA A 245 21.75 7.87 -10.46
C ALA A 245 20.39 7.36 -9.95
N VAL A 246 19.59 6.78 -10.86
CA VAL A 246 18.33 6.13 -10.54
C VAL A 246 18.22 4.77 -11.25
N LEU A 247 17.86 3.74 -10.47
CA LEU A 247 17.57 2.39 -10.96
C LEU A 247 16.05 2.21 -10.90
N ILE A 248 15.40 1.86 -12.00
CA ILE A 248 13.94 1.86 -12.13
C ILE A 248 13.45 0.45 -12.46
N ASN A 249 12.49 -0.05 -11.66
CA ASN A 249 11.88 -1.37 -11.89
C ASN A 249 10.38 -1.36 -11.63
N GLY A 250 9.58 -1.75 -12.61
CA GLY A 250 8.14 -1.97 -12.48
C GLY A 250 7.30 -0.71 -12.32
N VAL A 251 7.81 0.47 -12.70
CA VAL A 251 7.08 1.74 -12.68
C VAL A 251 7.32 2.57 -13.93
N ASN A 252 6.32 3.39 -14.29
CA ASN A 252 6.39 4.30 -15.43
C ASN A 252 6.01 5.75 -15.02
N PRO A 253 6.86 6.45 -14.24
CA PRO A 253 6.54 7.80 -13.75
C PRO A 253 6.52 8.86 -14.86
N ALA A 254 7.22 8.66 -15.97
CA ALA A 254 7.13 9.57 -17.11
C ALA A 254 5.71 9.68 -17.70
N TYR A 255 4.86 8.66 -17.45
CA TYR A 255 3.45 8.64 -17.80
C TYR A 255 2.56 8.94 -16.59
N SER A 256 2.78 8.26 -15.44
CA SER A 256 1.81 8.22 -14.34
C SER A 256 2.04 9.25 -13.23
N TYR A 257 3.20 9.92 -13.18
CA TYR A 257 3.47 10.93 -12.15
C TYR A 257 2.76 12.24 -12.47
N SER A 258 2.14 12.86 -11.47
CA SER A 258 1.32 14.07 -11.63
C SER A 258 2.06 15.23 -12.30
N ASP A 259 3.35 15.42 -11.97
CA ASP A 259 4.25 16.36 -12.65
C ASP A 259 5.26 15.58 -13.50
N SER A 260 4.76 14.91 -14.54
CA SER A 260 5.59 14.08 -15.41
C SER A 260 6.68 14.88 -16.12
N LYS A 261 6.44 16.18 -16.39
CA LYS A 261 7.46 17.05 -16.98
C LYS A 261 8.65 17.23 -16.03
N LYS A 262 8.37 17.55 -14.76
CA LYS A 262 9.41 17.72 -13.73
C LYS A 262 10.23 16.44 -13.54
N PHE A 263 9.57 15.27 -13.57
CA PHE A 263 10.23 13.98 -13.51
C PHE A 263 11.14 13.74 -14.72
N LYS A 264 10.66 13.98 -15.94
CA LYS A 264 11.47 13.84 -17.18
C LYS A 264 12.69 14.76 -17.18
N ASP A 265 12.51 16.02 -16.80
CA ASP A 265 13.60 16.99 -16.67
C ASP A 265 14.63 16.55 -15.61
N ALA A 266 14.19 15.93 -14.52
CA ALA A 266 15.05 15.37 -13.48
C ALA A 266 15.80 14.12 -13.96
N LEU A 267 15.11 13.21 -14.65
CA LEU A 267 15.69 11.97 -15.19
C LEU A 267 16.84 12.25 -16.17
N ALA A 268 16.71 13.30 -16.98
CA ALA A 268 17.73 13.72 -17.94
C ALA A 268 19.05 14.17 -17.29
N LYS A 269 19.05 14.53 -16.00
CA LYS A 269 20.23 15.02 -15.27
C LYS A 269 21.03 13.91 -14.57
N VAL A 270 20.48 12.72 -14.47
CA VAL A 270 21.06 11.61 -13.71
C VAL A 270 21.42 10.43 -14.61
N VAL A 271 22.23 9.51 -14.10
CA VAL A 271 22.41 8.21 -14.74
C VAL A 271 21.16 7.39 -14.47
N SER A 272 20.50 6.91 -15.51
CA SER A 272 19.24 6.15 -15.40
C SER A 272 19.37 4.76 -15.98
N VAL A 273 18.87 3.77 -15.24
CA VAL A 273 18.84 2.36 -15.62
C VAL A 273 17.43 1.85 -15.47
N SER A 274 16.84 1.31 -16.53
CA SER A 274 15.52 0.65 -16.48
C SER A 274 15.65 -0.87 -16.52
N PHE A 275 14.91 -1.54 -15.65
CA PHE A 275 14.72 -2.99 -15.66
C PHE A 275 13.35 -3.39 -16.20
N ASN A 276 12.55 -2.46 -16.68
CA ASN A 276 11.23 -2.74 -17.23
C ASN A 276 11.34 -3.65 -18.47
N GLY A 277 10.42 -4.60 -18.59
CA GLY A 277 10.39 -5.56 -19.68
C GLY A 277 9.79 -5.01 -20.99
N THR A 278 9.25 -3.80 -20.97
CA THR A 278 8.64 -3.12 -22.11
C THR A 278 9.25 -1.73 -22.29
N MET A 279 9.24 -1.25 -23.55
CA MET A 279 9.68 0.10 -23.89
C MET A 279 8.54 1.08 -23.60
N ASP A 280 8.36 1.42 -22.31
CA ASP A 280 7.43 2.45 -21.86
C ASP A 280 8.08 3.84 -21.89
N GLU A 281 7.30 4.90 -21.62
CA GLU A 281 7.72 6.30 -21.70
C GLU A 281 8.89 6.62 -20.74
N THR A 282 9.03 5.91 -19.64
CA THR A 282 10.16 6.06 -18.71
C THR A 282 11.38 5.33 -19.24
N THR A 283 11.21 4.10 -19.69
CA THR A 283 12.29 3.26 -20.22
C THR A 283 12.94 3.88 -21.44
N GLU A 284 12.14 4.48 -22.35
CA GLU A 284 12.63 5.18 -23.54
C GLU A 284 13.59 6.35 -23.19
N LEU A 285 13.38 6.99 -22.03
CA LEU A 285 14.22 8.09 -21.56
C LEU A 285 15.46 7.64 -20.77
N CYS A 286 15.56 6.35 -20.44
CA CYS A 286 16.66 5.83 -19.64
C CYS A 286 17.94 5.65 -20.47
N LYS A 287 19.09 5.92 -19.83
CA LYS A 287 20.41 5.77 -20.47
C LYS A 287 20.80 4.32 -20.69
N TYR A 288 20.41 3.43 -19.78
CA TYR A 288 20.69 1.99 -19.87
C TYR A 288 19.40 1.21 -19.66
N ILE A 289 19.26 0.12 -20.41
CA ILE A 289 18.07 -0.75 -20.36
C ILE A 289 18.56 -2.19 -20.18
N LEU A 290 18.19 -2.81 -19.05
CA LEU A 290 18.48 -4.20 -18.68
C LEU A 290 17.15 -4.91 -18.40
N PRO A 291 16.42 -5.37 -19.43
CA PRO A 291 15.09 -5.95 -19.20
C PRO A 291 15.13 -7.14 -18.24
N SER A 292 14.27 -7.13 -17.25
CA SER A 292 14.08 -8.24 -16.31
C SER A 292 13.41 -9.42 -17.01
N HIS A 293 13.54 -10.62 -16.43
CA HIS A 293 12.74 -11.76 -16.82
C HIS A 293 11.25 -11.47 -16.64
N HIS A 294 10.43 -12.07 -17.48
CA HIS A 294 9.00 -12.16 -17.23
C HIS A 294 8.74 -13.04 -15.99
N TRP A 295 7.65 -12.81 -15.26
CA TRP A 295 7.35 -13.59 -14.05
C TRP A 295 7.17 -15.09 -14.29
N LEU A 296 6.76 -15.52 -15.51
CA LEU A 296 6.72 -16.93 -15.92
C LEU A 296 8.11 -17.56 -16.10
N GLU A 297 9.15 -16.75 -16.21
CA GLU A 297 10.54 -17.15 -16.49
C GLU A 297 11.42 -17.15 -15.23
N SER A 298 10.88 -16.76 -14.07
CA SER A 298 11.67 -16.54 -12.86
C SER A 298 11.00 -17.09 -11.61
N TRP A 299 11.82 -17.47 -10.63
CA TRP A 299 11.36 -17.68 -9.27
C TRP A 299 10.80 -16.37 -8.70
N GLY A 300 9.89 -16.49 -7.74
CA GLY A 300 9.33 -15.34 -7.07
C GLY A 300 8.53 -15.71 -5.83
N ASP A 301 8.31 -14.72 -5.00
CA ASP A 301 7.44 -14.81 -3.84
C ASP A 301 6.65 -13.52 -3.66
N ALA A 302 5.63 -13.60 -2.84
CA ALA A 302 4.90 -12.44 -2.36
C ALA A 302 4.39 -12.68 -0.95
N GLU A 303 4.41 -11.63 -0.14
CA GLU A 303 3.73 -11.54 1.15
C GLU A 303 2.68 -10.42 1.06
N PRO A 304 1.52 -10.67 0.42
CA PRO A 304 0.50 -9.65 0.26
C PRO A 304 -0.11 -9.20 1.60
N LYS A 305 -0.02 -10.06 2.60
CA LYS A 305 -0.51 -9.86 3.96
C LYS A 305 0.46 -10.54 4.93
N THR A 306 0.76 -9.91 6.05
CA THR A 306 1.74 -10.42 7.03
C THR A 306 1.51 -11.89 7.37
N GLY A 307 2.52 -12.72 7.13
CA GLY A 307 2.49 -14.15 7.38
C GLY A 307 1.84 -15.02 6.29
N TYR A 308 1.24 -14.39 5.26
CA TYR A 308 0.67 -15.09 4.11
C TYR A 308 1.63 -14.97 2.93
N PHE A 309 2.22 -16.07 2.52
CA PHE A 309 3.20 -16.10 1.44
C PHE A 309 2.68 -16.89 0.26
N SER A 310 2.99 -16.41 -0.94
CA SER A 310 2.82 -17.16 -2.19
C SER A 310 4.19 -17.41 -2.80
N LEU A 311 4.39 -18.61 -3.34
CA LEU A 311 5.62 -19.00 -4.02
C LEU A 311 5.34 -19.20 -5.50
N LEU A 312 6.25 -18.71 -6.34
CA LEU A 312 6.18 -18.81 -7.79
C LEU A 312 7.40 -19.57 -8.31
N GLN A 313 7.15 -20.58 -9.11
CA GLN A 313 8.19 -21.33 -9.85
C GLN A 313 8.17 -20.90 -11.32
N PRO A 314 9.34 -20.84 -12.00
CA PRO A 314 9.35 -20.56 -13.43
C PRO A 314 8.59 -21.65 -14.19
N THR A 315 7.69 -21.24 -15.07
CA THR A 315 6.89 -22.14 -15.91
C THR A 315 7.59 -22.42 -17.23
N ILE A 316 8.40 -21.46 -17.72
CA ILE A 316 9.15 -21.53 -18.97
C ILE A 316 10.60 -21.06 -18.75
N ASN A 317 11.49 -21.48 -19.63
CA ASN A 317 12.82 -20.88 -19.72
C ASN A 317 12.72 -19.46 -20.31
N PRO A 318 13.68 -18.55 -19.99
CA PRO A 318 13.74 -17.23 -20.58
C PRO A 318 13.73 -17.29 -22.12
N LEU A 319 12.78 -16.58 -22.74
CA LEU A 319 12.65 -16.52 -24.21
C LEU A 319 13.70 -15.60 -24.85
N PHE A 320 14.17 -14.61 -24.09
CA PHE A 320 15.14 -13.64 -24.54
C PHE A 320 16.37 -13.65 -23.62
N LYS A 321 17.48 -13.03 -24.06
CA LYS A 321 18.70 -12.88 -23.28
C LYS A 321 18.52 -11.78 -22.21
N THR A 322 17.48 -11.92 -21.37
CA THR A 322 17.21 -11.07 -20.22
C THR A 322 17.88 -11.64 -18.98
N ARG A 323 17.72 -10.96 -17.84
CA ARG A 323 18.21 -11.39 -16.53
C ARG A 323 17.29 -10.86 -15.44
N ALA A 324 16.95 -11.71 -14.46
CA ALA A 324 16.14 -11.26 -13.34
C ALA A 324 16.75 -10.00 -12.70
N PHE A 325 15.90 -9.03 -12.39
CA PHE A 325 16.28 -7.77 -11.73
C PHE A 325 17.09 -8.04 -10.46
N GLN A 326 16.64 -8.99 -9.65
CA GLN A 326 17.29 -9.40 -8.41
C GLN A 326 18.73 -9.92 -8.66
N THR A 327 18.93 -10.70 -9.73
CA THR A 327 20.28 -11.18 -10.10
C THR A 327 21.22 -10.02 -10.43
N SER A 328 20.73 -8.93 -11.03
CA SER A 328 21.56 -7.75 -11.28
C SER A 328 22.00 -7.11 -9.99
N LEU A 329 21.08 -6.92 -9.01
CA LEU A 329 21.42 -6.37 -7.69
C LEU A 329 22.40 -7.26 -6.93
N ILE A 330 22.21 -8.59 -6.95
CA ILE A 330 23.10 -9.56 -6.32
C ILE A 330 24.52 -9.42 -6.91
N LYS A 331 24.65 -9.43 -8.23
CA LYS A 331 25.94 -9.32 -8.93
C LYS A 331 26.67 -8.02 -8.57
N TRP A 332 25.97 -6.90 -8.56
CA TRP A 332 26.57 -5.59 -8.25
C TRP A 332 26.88 -5.39 -6.76
N SER A 333 26.38 -6.26 -5.88
CA SER A 333 26.67 -6.23 -4.45
C SER A 333 27.48 -7.42 -3.95
N ALA A 334 27.68 -8.46 -4.77
CA ALA A 334 28.39 -9.65 -4.32
C ALA A 334 29.87 -9.37 -4.03
N ALA A 335 30.37 -9.94 -2.93
CA ALA A 335 31.81 -10.02 -2.71
C ALA A 335 32.45 -10.92 -3.77
N ALA A 336 33.69 -10.66 -4.13
CA ALA A 336 34.43 -11.52 -5.05
C ALA A 336 34.47 -12.97 -4.52
N GLY A 337 34.07 -13.92 -5.35
CA GLY A 337 33.98 -15.34 -4.99
C GLY A 337 32.72 -15.79 -4.25
N SER A 338 31.67 -14.94 -4.20
CA SER A 338 30.37 -15.35 -3.64
C SER A 338 29.80 -16.54 -4.37
N LEU A 339 29.30 -17.54 -3.61
CA LEU A 339 28.61 -18.72 -4.16
C LEU A 339 27.18 -18.37 -4.60
N VAL A 340 26.57 -17.35 -3.99
CA VAL A 340 25.26 -16.84 -4.37
C VAL A 340 25.47 -15.69 -5.36
N ASN A 341 25.23 -15.98 -6.63
CA ASN A 341 25.46 -15.05 -7.74
C ASN A 341 24.26 -14.88 -8.67
N ASP A 342 23.14 -15.52 -8.34
CA ASP A 342 21.87 -15.43 -9.06
C ASP A 342 20.67 -15.51 -8.10
N TYR A 343 19.49 -15.10 -8.61
CA TYR A 343 18.28 -15.02 -7.81
C TYR A 343 17.71 -16.40 -7.46
N GLU A 344 17.83 -17.39 -8.31
CA GLU A 344 17.33 -18.75 -8.01
C GLU A 344 18.01 -19.34 -6.80
N THR A 345 19.35 -19.26 -6.78
CA THR A 345 20.16 -19.75 -5.63
C THR A 345 19.83 -18.99 -4.36
N TYR A 346 19.69 -17.64 -4.43
CA TYR A 346 19.28 -16.81 -3.30
C TYR A 346 17.90 -17.21 -2.77
N PHE A 347 16.94 -17.31 -3.67
CA PHE A 347 15.55 -17.66 -3.37
C PHE A 347 15.44 -19.01 -2.64
N LYS A 348 16.06 -20.06 -3.19
CA LYS A 348 16.05 -21.39 -2.60
C LYS A 348 16.73 -21.42 -1.22
N THR A 349 17.85 -20.73 -1.08
CA THR A 349 18.56 -20.62 0.21
C THR A 349 17.70 -19.91 1.25
N TYR A 350 17.09 -18.78 0.91
CA TYR A 350 16.22 -18.01 1.79
C TYR A 350 15.05 -18.83 2.30
N TRP A 351 14.32 -19.48 1.39
CA TRP A 351 13.11 -20.22 1.75
C TRP A 351 13.41 -21.54 2.45
N SER A 352 14.46 -22.24 2.08
CA SER A 352 14.90 -23.45 2.80
C SER A 352 15.27 -23.14 4.24
N ALA A 353 15.98 -22.03 4.48
CA ALA A 353 16.29 -21.57 5.82
C ALA A 353 15.02 -21.16 6.61
N LYS A 354 14.09 -20.46 5.97
CA LYS A 354 12.85 -19.98 6.59
C LYS A 354 11.90 -21.12 6.98
N LEU A 355 11.78 -22.14 6.14
CA LEU A 355 10.88 -23.29 6.37
C LEU A 355 11.54 -24.38 7.25
N GLY A 356 12.86 -24.46 7.26
CA GLY A 356 13.64 -25.31 8.19
C GLY A 356 13.71 -26.80 7.84
N SER A 357 12.97 -27.27 6.82
CA SER A 357 13.07 -28.65 6.33
C SER A 357 12.77 -28.76 4.84
N LEU A 358 13.31 -29.83 4.22
CA LEU A 358 13.06 -30.12 2.80
C LEU A 358 11.58 -30.46 2.54
N ASP A 359 10.97 -31.25 3.42
CA ASP A 359 9.57 -31.64 3.27
C ASP A 359 8.63 -30.42 3.29
N LEU A 360 8.89 -29.45 4.17
CA LEU A 360 8.11 -28.21 4.22
C LEU A 360 8.35 -27.34 2.97
N TRP A 361 9.57 -27.35 2.45
CA TRP A 361 9.88 -26.66 1.19
C TRP A 361 9.14 -27.28 0.01
N GLU A 362 9.20 -28.61 -0.15
CA GLU A 362 8.51 -29.32 -1.22
C GLU A 362 6.99 -29.12 -1.12
N LYS A 363 6.44 -29.23 0.10
CA LYS A 363 5.03 -28.97 0.34
C LYS A 363 4.64 -27.53 -0.02
N ALA A 364 5.43 -26.54 0.37
CA ALA A 364 5.18 -25.13 0.06
C ALA A 364 5.19 -24.86 -1.46
N LEU A 365 6.08 -25.53 -2.20
CA LEU A 365 6.10 -25.45 -3.66
C LEU A 365 4.90 -26.13 -4.31
N GLN A 366 4.46 -27.26 -3.76
CA GLN A 366 3.29 -27.99 -4.26
C GLN A 366 2.00 -27.19 -4.02
N ASP A 367 1.85 -26.62 -2.81
CA ASP A 367 0.68 -25.85 -2.42
C ASP A 367 0.70 -24.44 -3.07
N GLY A 368 1.87 -23.93 -3.42
CA GLY A 368 2.08 -22.56 -3.94
C GLY A 368 1.90 -21.47 -2.88
N VAL A 369 1.50 -21.83 -1.65
CA VAL A 369 1.21 -20.90 -0.55
C VAL A 369 1.74 -21.44 0.77
N VAL A 370 2.07 -20.50 1.67
CA VAL A 370 2.39 -20.77 3.09
C VAL A 370 1.55 -19.82 3.92
N GLU A 371 0.68 -20.38 4.74
CA GLU A 371 -0.27 -19.63 5.56
C GLU A 371 -0.05 -19.92 7.05
N PRO A 372 -0.31 -18.97 7.95
CA PRO A 372 -0.24 -19.21 9.38
C PRO A 372 -1.33 -20.19 9.82
N ALA A 373 -0.99 -21.13 10.70
CA ALA A 373 -1.95 -22.10 11.24
C ALA A 373 -3.13 -21.45 11.99
N THR A 374 -2.88 -20.28 12.59
CA THR A 374 -3.89 -19.48 13.29
C THR A 374 -3.71 -18.02 12.94
N MET A 375 -4.81 -17.30 12.79
CA MET A 375 -4.79 -15.86 12.56
C MET A 375 -4.64 -15.11 13.89
N PRO A 376 -3.50 -14.44 14.14
CA PRO A 376 -3.37 -13.62 15.33
C PRO A 376 -4.31 -12.41 15.26
N VAL A 377 -4.85 -12.02 16.42
CA VAL A 377 -5.69 -10.84 16.57
C VAL A 377 -5.03 -9.89 17.55
N GLY A 378 -4.97 -8.61 17.22
CA GLY A 378 -4.38 -7.59 18.07
C GLY A 378 -4.82 -6.18 17.74
N GLY A 379 -4.96 -5.35 18.77
CA GLY A 379 -5.14 -3.91 18.66
C GLY A 379 -3.81 -3.19 18.49
N GLY A 380 -3.88 -1.93 18.02
CA GLY A 380 -2.78 -0.98 18.05
C GLY A 380 -2.86 -0.08 19.30
N ALA A 381 -1.73 0.43 19.77
CA ALA A 381 -1.72 1.47 20.82
C ALA A 381 -2.05 2.82 20.18
N PHE A 382 -3.28 3.28 20.31
CA PHE A 382 -3.72 4.54 19.73
C PHE A 382 -3.13 5.75 20.44
N SER A 383 -2.63 6.72 19.68
CA SER A 383 -2.24 8.05 20.12
C SER A 383 -3.12 9.12 19.48
N GLY A 384 -3.83 9.88 20.29
CA GLY A 384 -4.65 11.02 19.84
C GLY A 384 -3.87 12.32 19.63
N ALA A 385 -2.54 12.33 19.81
CA ALA A 385 -1.72 13.55 19.81
C ALA A 385 -1.84 14.41 18.53
N LYS A 386 -2.13 13.78 17.38
CA LYS A 386 -2.29 14.46 16.09
C LYS A 386 -3.73 14.82 15.73
N VAL A 387 -4.72 14.42 16.51
CA VAL A 387 -6.15 14.62 16.17
C VAL A 387 -6.52 16.09 16.09
N ALA A 388 -6.09 16.92 17.06
CA ALA A 388 -6.40 18.35 17.05
C ALA A 388 -5.78 19.10 15.87
N GLU A 389 -4.53 18.79 15.54
CA GLU A 389 -3.81 19.34 14.37
C GLU A 389 -4.52 18.94 13.05
N ALA A 390 -4.85 17.66 12.90
CA ALA A 390 -5.56 17.14 11.75
C ALA A 390 -6.95 17.77 11.61
N ALA A 391 -7.69 17.91 12.71
CA ALA A 391 -9.01 18.55 12.72
C ALA A 391 -8.94 20.01 12.26
N ALA A 392 -7.94 20.78 12.75
CA ALA A 392 -7.71 22.16 12.32
C ALA A 392 -7.37 22.25 10.83
N ALA A 393 -6.50 21.35 10.34
CA ALA A 393 -6.13 21.30 8.93
C ALA A 393 -7.33 21.00 8.03
N VAL A 394 -8.15 20.01 8.40
CA VAL A 394 -9.37 19.65 7.65
C VAL A 394 -10.40 20.78 7.69
N ALA A 395 -10.59 21.45 8.84
CA ALA A 395 -11.52 22.57 8.95
C ALA A 395 -11.08 23.81 8.14
N ALA A 396 -9.77 24.00 7.98
CA ALA A 396 -9.19 25.10 7.21
C ALA A 396 -9.15 24.82 5.69
N ALA A 397 -9.29 23.55 5.28
CA ALA A 397 -9.26 23.18 3.88
C ALA A 397 -10.44 23.81 3.13
N LYS A 398 -10.14 24.72 2.20
CA LYS A 398 -11.14 25.33 1.33
C LYS A 398 -11.39 24.33 0.20
N GLY A 399 -12.61 23.85 0.10
CA GLY A 399 -13.02 23.07 -1.06
C GLY A 399 -12.79 23.87 -2.33
N GLY A 400 -12.15 23.25 -3.31
CA GLY A 400 -12.19 23.77 -4.67
C GLY A 400 -13.64 23.86 -5.17
N ALA A 401 -13.91 24.89 -5.95
CA ALA A 401 -15.22 25.11 -6.54
C ALA A 401 -15.58 23.98 -7.53
#